data_7eaa9028fadd7ab164af46e4a441aac7
#
_entry.id   7eaa9028fadd7ab164af46e4a441aac7
#
_cell.length_a   1.000
_cell.length_b   1.000
_cell.length_c   1.000
_cell.angle_alpha   90.00
_cell.angle_beta   90.00
_cell.angle_gamma   90.00
#
_symmetry.space_group_name_H-M   'P 1'
#
loop_
_entity.id
_entity.type
_entity.pdbx_description
1 polymer ?
#
loop_
_entity_poly.entity_id
_entity_poly.type
_entity_poly.pdbx_seq_one_letter_code
_entity_poly.pdbx_strand_id
1 'polypeptide(L)'
;DAAEPKSIEEIRRQGIQRIRPCVKGPDSILHGIQKLQQYEIIVHPSCEGIITELENYSWQKDKKTNEYINKPIDAFNHFIDALRYSLQCIDKKKLKSMSKNALGL
;
A
#
# COMPACT_ATOMS: atom_id res chain seq x y z
N ASP A 1 12.11 1.88 -6.26
CA ASP A 1 12.45 1.33 -4.97
C ASP A 1 13.13 2.38 -4.09
N ALA A 2 12.78 2.42 -2.82
CA ALA A 2 13.37 3.35 -1.85
C ALA A 2 14.87 3.08 -1.64
N ALA A 3 15.36 1.89 -1.93
CA ALA A 3 16.76 1.49 -1.78
C ALA A 3 17.65 1.95 -2.95
N GLU A 4 17.09 2.58 -3.98
CA GLU A 4 17.82 3.00 -5.18
C GLU A 4 17.76 4.51 -5.40
N PRO A 5 18.51 5.31 -4.60
CA PRO A 5 18.47 6.76 -4.71
C PRO A 5 18.96 7.29 -6.07
N LYS A 6 19.84 6.56 -6.75
CA LYS A 6 20.31 6.92 -8.10
C LYS A 6 19.18 6.88 -9.12
N SER A 7 18.36 5.85 -9.10
CA SER A 7 17.21 5.72 -10.00
C SER A 7 16.20 6.83 -9.78
N ILE A 8 15.92 7.17 -8.53
CA ILE A 8 15.01 8.24 -8.16
C ILE A 8 15.53 9.58 -8.67
N GLU A 9 16.81 9.86 -8.48
CA GLU A 9 17.44 11.10 -8.95
C GLU A 9 17.41 11.19 -10.47
N GLU A 10 17.67 10.10 -11.16
CA GLU A 10 17.61 10.05 -12.63
C GLU A 10 16.21 10.37 -13.15
N ILE A 11 15.18 9.77 -12.56
CA ILE A 11 13.79 10.04 -12.93
C ILE A 11 13.42 11.49 -12.64
N ARG A 12 13.91 12.05 -11.55
CA ARG A 12 13.69 13.45 -11.19
C ARG A 12 14.30 14.38 -12.24
N ARG A 13 15.50 14.08 -12.74
CA ARG A 13 16.18 14.83 -13.81
C ARG A 13 15.43 14.76 -15.13
N GLN A 14 14.74 13.64 -15.39
CA GLN A 14 13.96 13.46 -16.61
C GLN A 14 12.61 14.19 -16.61
N GLY A 15 12.29 14.90 -15.54
CA GLY A 15 11.12 15.77 -15.50
C GLY A 15 10.06 15.41 -14.47
N ILE A 16 10.17 14.26 -13.79
CA ILE A 16 9.24 13.89 -12.72
C ILE A 16 9.79 14.45 -11.40
N GLN A 17 9.55 15.73 -11.15
CA GLN A 17 10.19 16.48 -10.08
C GLN A 17 9.70 16.10 -8.69
N ARG A 18 8.47 15.58 -8.56
CA ARG A 18 7.87 15.22 -7.27
C ARG A 18 8.13 13.78 -6.87
N ILE A 19 8.94 13.06 -7.65
CA ILE A 19 9.31 11.70 -7.26
C ILE A 19 10.13 11.71 -5.98
N ARG A 20 9.83 10.78 -5.09
CA ARG A 20 10.53 10.58 -3.83
C ARG A 20 10.48 9.11 -3.42
N PRO A 21 11.45 8.66 -2.62
CA PRO A 21 11.44 7.28 -2.16
C PRO A 21 10.28 7.01 -1.20
N CYS A 22 9.77 5.80 -1.23
CA CYS A 22 8.81 5.34 -0.22
C CYS A 22 9.51 5.20 1.13
N VAL A 23 8.79 5.53 2.18
CA VAL A 23 9.28 5.35 3.55
C VAL A 23 9.15 3.89 3.94
N LYS A 24 10.25 3.27 4.34
CA LYS A 24 10.30 1.91 4.88
C LYS A 24 10.81 1.99 6.31
N GLY A 25 10.30 1.16 7.18
CA GLY A 25 10.72 1.11 8.57
C GLY A 25 10.17 -0.12 9.28
N PRO A 26 10.49 -0.30 10.57
CA PRO A 26 9.93 -1.38 11.36
C PRO A 26 8.39 -1.35 11.29
N ASP A 27 7.77 -2.50 11.13
CA ASP A 27 6.32 -2.66 11.10
C ASP A 27 5.60 -1.88 10.00
N SER A 28 6.32 -1.39 8.98
CA SER A 28 5.72 -0.63 7.89
C SER A 28 4.68 -1.43 7.10
N ILE A 29 4.90 -2.75 6.96
CA ILE A 29 3.95 -3.64 6.28
C ILE A 29 2.66 -3.74 7.09
N LEU A 30 2.76 -4.02 8.38
CA LEU A 30 1.60 -4.15 9.25
C LEU A 30 0.80 -2.86 9.32
N HIS A 31 1.46 -1.73 9.52
CA HIS A 31 0.81 -0.41 9.56
C HIS A 31 0.15 -0.06 8.23
N GLY A 32 0.79 -0.41 7.12
CA GLY A 32 0.24 -0.20 5.78
C GLY A 32 -1.01 -1.01 5.53
N ILE A 33 -1.04 -2.26 5.98
CA ILE A 33 -2.22 -3.13 5.89
C ILE A 33 -3.36 -2.56 6.74
N GLN A 34 -3.08 -2.15 7.96
CA GLN A 34 -4.07 -1.54 8.85
C GLN A 34 -4.67 -0.27 8.23
N LYS A 35 -3.85 0.52 7.56
CA LYS A 35 -4.32 1.71 6.83
C LYS A 35 -5.24 1.33 5.67
N LEU A 36 -4.88 0.31 4.88
CA LEU A 36 -5.71 -0.19 3.79
C LEU A 36 -7.08 -0.68 4.28
N GLN A 37 -7.11 -1.32 5.45
CA GLN A 37 -8.34 -1.85 6.04
C GLN A 37 -9.33 -0.75 6.47
N GLN A 38 -8.89 0.50 6.52
CA GLN A 38 -9.77 1.63 6.82
C GLN A 38 -10.57 2.13 5.61
N TYR A 39 -10.29 1.61 4.42
CA TYR A 39 -10.91 2.03 3.17
C TYR A 39 -11.74 0.92 2.57
N GLU A 40 -12.81 1.29 1.89
CA GLU A 40 -13.50 0.41 0.97
C GLU A 40 -12.72 0.42 -0.35
N ILE A 41 -12.15 -0.72 -0.71
CA ILE A 41 -11.31 -0.82 -1.92
C ILE A 41 -12.17 -1.32 -3.06
N ILE A 42 -12.33 -0.48 -4.09
CA ILE A 42 -13.09 -0.82 -5.29
C ILE A 42 -12.11 -1.08 -6.42
N VAL A 43 -12.18 -2.27 -7.01
CA VAL A 43 -11.26 -2.72 -8.05
C VAL A 43 -12.02 -3.00 -9.32
N HIS A 44 -11.57 -2.42 -10.43
CA HIS A 44 -12.17 -2.70 -11.73
C HIS A 44 -11.95 -4.18 -12.11
N PRO A 45 -12.96 -4.86 -12.70
CA PRO A 45 -12.83 -6.29 -13.03
C PRO A 45 -11.68 -6.64 -13.97
N SER A 46 -11.20 -5.71 -14.77
CA SER A 46 -10.05 -5.94 -15.65
C SER A 46 -8.72 -6.00 -14.91
N CYS A 47 -8.67 -5.58 -13.64
CA CYS A 47 -7.46 -5.60 -12.82
C CYS A 47 -7.27 -6.97 -12.17
N GLU A 48 -7.09 -8.01 -12.98
CA GLU A 48 -7.05 -9.40 -12.51
C GLU A 48 -5.93 -9.68 -11.52
N GLY A 49 -4.76 -9.06 -11.71
CA GLY A 49 -3.60 -9.28 -10.85
C GLY A 49 -3.86 -8.87 -9.39
N ILE A 50 -4.39 -7.68 -9.19
CA ILE A 50 -4.67 -7.22 -7.83
C ILE A 50 -5.86 -7.97 -7.21
N ILE A 51 -6.86 -8.36 -8.01
CA ILE A 51 -7.98 -9.16 -7.53
C ILE A 51 -7.47 -10.50 -6.98
N THR A 52 -6.61 -11.19 -7.73
CA THR A 52 -6.01 -12.45 -7.31
C THR A 52 -5.26 -12.28 -5.99
N GLU A 53 -4.48 -11.22 -5.86
CA GLU A 53 -3.74 -10.96 -4.62
C GLU A 53 -4.67 -10.70 -3.44
N LEU A 54 -5.69 -9.86 -3.62
CA LEU A 54 -6.64 -9.56 -2.55
C LEU A 54 -7.43 -10.78 -2.09
N GLU A 55 -7.70 -11.72 -2.99
CA GLU A 55 -8.40 -12.97 -2.65
C GLU A 55 -7.52 -13.98 -1.90
N ASN A 56 -6.20 -13.88 -2.06
CA ASN A 56 -5.26 -14.87 -1.52
C ASN A 56 -4.35 -14.33 -0.42
N TYR A 57 -4.27 -13.03 -0.25
CA TYR A 57 -3.41 -12.43 0.78
C TYR A 57 -3.99 -12.70 2.17
N SER A 58 -3.15 -13.19 3.07
CA SER A 58 -3.60 -13.61 4.40
C SER A 58 -2.49 -13.50 5.44
N TRP A 59 -2.85 -13.76 6.68
CA TRP A 59 -1.87 -13.92 7.76
C TRP A 59 -1.18 -15.27 7.67
N GLN A 60 0.05 -15.34 8.14
CA GLN A 60 0.77 -16.61 8.27
C GLN A 60 0.15 -17.48 9.37
N LYS A 61 0.22 -18.78 9.19
CA LYS A 61 -0.13 -19.75 10.21
C LYS A 61 1.12 -20.26 10.91
N ASP A 62 1.05 -20.37 12.22
CA ASP A 62 2.07 -21.07 13.01
C ASP A 62 2.02 -22.56 12.68
N LYS A 63 3.15 -23.15 12.31
CA LYS A 63 3.23 -24.56 11.94
C LYS A 63 2.96 -25.50 13.10
N LYS A 64 3.20 -25.06 14.34
CA LYS A 64 3.02 -25.88 15.55
C LYS A 64 1.59 -25.86 16.05
N THR A 65 0.97 -24.67 16.10
CA THR A 65 -0.37 -24.48 16.66
C THR A 65 -1.46 -24.45 15.61
N ASN A 66 -1.08 -24.27 14.34
CA ASN A 66 -2.00 -24.08 13.21
C ASN A 66 -2.92 -22.87 13.37
N GLU A 67 -2.52 -21.90 14.18
CA GLU A 67 -3.23 -20.65 14.38
C GLU A 67 -2.60 -19.53 13.56
N TYR A 68 -3.41 -18.54 13.17
CA TYR A 68 -2.90 -17.37 12.49
C TYR A 68 -2.08 -16.49 13.44
N ILE A 69 -0.94 -16.02 12.97
CA ILE A 69 -0.10 -15.07 13.70
C ILE A 69 -0.24 -13.69 13.08
N ASN A 70 0.16 -12.66 13.82
CA ASN A 70 0.05 -11.27 13.37
C ASN A 70 1.19 -10.87 12.40
N LYS A 71 1.38 -11.69 11.38
CA LYS A 71 2.41 -11.50 10.36
C LYS A 71 1.83 -11.90 9.00
N PRO A 72 1.82 -11.01 8.00
CA PRO A 72 1.30 -11.34 6.67
C PRO A 72 2.21 -12.33 5.94
N ILE A 73 1.63 -13.11 5.03
CA ILE A 73 2.40 -14.01 4.17
C ILE A 73 3.31 -13.20 3.23
N ASP A 74 4.42 -13.81 2.81
CA ASP A 74 5.32 -13.22 1.82
C ASP A 74 5.01 -13.80 0.44
N ALA A 75 3.77 -13.65 0.02
CA ALA A 75 3.26 -14.05 -1.27
C ALA A 75 2.00 -13.25 -1.58
N PHE A 76 1.60 -13.16 -2.84
CA PHE A 76 0.43 -12.39 -3.26
C PHE A 76 0.47 -10.94 -2.79
N ASN A 77 1.66 -10.35 -2.77
CA ASN A 77 1.89 -9.03 -2.18
C ASN A 77 2.43 -7.98 -3.16
N HIS A 78 2.63 -8.34 -4.43
CA HIS A 78 3.26 -7.44 -5.41
C HIS A 78 2.46 -6.14 -5.62
N PHE A 79 1.18 -6.26 -5.99
CA PHE A 79 0.30 -5.11 -6.18
C PHE A 79 -0.13 -4.50 -4.84
N ILE A 80 -0.29 -5.33 -3.81
CA ILE A 80 -0.65 -4.87 -2.47
C ILE A 80 0.45 -4.00 -1.89
N ASP A 81 1.72 -4.34 -2.08
CA ASP A 81 2.83 -3.51 -1.66
C ASP A 81 2.83 -2.16 -2.38
N ALA A 82 2.60 -2.15 -3.69
CA ALA A 82 2.49 -0.92 -4.45
C ALA A 82 1.32 -0.05 -3.94
N LEU A 83 0.19 -0.67 -3.65
CA LEU A 83 -0.98 0.02 -3.09
C LEU A 83 -0.66 0.63 -1.72
N ARG A 84 0.00 -0.11 -0.83
CA ARG A 84 0.44 0.41 0.47
C ARG A 84 1.32 1.65 0.31
N TYR A 85 2.31 1.57 -0.57
CA TYR A 85 3.22 2.69 -0.81
C TYR A 85 2.49 3.92 -1.37
N SER A 86 1.52 3.70 -2.25
CA SER A 86 0.76 4.81 -2.84
C SER A 86 -0.03 5.60 -1.80
N LEU A 87 -0.42 4.96 -0.70
CA LEU A 87 -1.20 5.59 0.36
C LEU A 87 -0.36 6.32 1.42
N GLN A 88 0.96 6.22 1.36
CA GLN A 88 1.83 6.85 2.37
C GLN A 88 1.67 8.37 2.43
N CYS A 89 1.34 8.99 1.31
CA CYS A 89 1.17 10.44 1.22
C CYS A 89 -0.25 10.90 1.50
N ILE A 90 -1.17 9.98 1.76
CA ILE A 90 -2.58 10.29 2.00
C ILE A 90 -2.86 10.30 3.49
N ASP A 91 -3.26 11.46 4.01
CA ASP A 91 -3.76 11.61 5.37
C ASP A 91 -5.28 11.47 5.33
N LYS A 92 -5.82 10.55 6.13
CA LYS A 92 -7.26 10.29 6.24
C LYS A 92 -8.05 11.55 6.62
N LYS A 93 -7.51 12.37 7.51
CA LYS A 93 -8.13 13.64 7.92
C LYS A 93 -8.18 14.62 6.75
N LYS A 94 -7.09 14.74 6.01
CA LYS A 94 -6.99 15.59 4.82
C LYS A 94 -7.96 15.11 3.74
N LEU A 95 -8.07 13.81 3.51
CA LEU A 95 -8.99 13.24 2.55
C LEU A 95 -10.44 13.55 2.88
N LYS A 96 -10.87 13.45 4.15
CA LYS A 96 -12.20 13.84 4.59
C LYS A 96 -12.47 15.32 4.32
N SER A 97 -11.52 16.19 4.59
CA SER A 97 -11.61 17.62 4.35
C SER A 97 -11.78 17.92 2.86
N MET A 98 -11.00 17.28 2.00
CA MET A 98 -11.12 17.40 0.55
C MET A 98 -12.49 16.93 0.04
N SER A 99 -13.00 15.83 0.58
CA SER A 99 -14.30 15.30 0.22
C SER A 99 -15.42 16.29 0.53
N LYS A 100 -15.40 16.93 1.69
CA LYS A 100 -16.35 17.99 2.03
C LYS A 100 -16.29 19.16 1.06
N ASN A 101 -15.10 19.63 0.73
CA ASN A 101 -14.90 20.72 -0.20
C ASN A 101 -15.41 20.38 -1.61
N ALA A 102 -15.16 19.16 -2.09
CA ALA A 102 -15.62 18.69 -3.38
C ALA A 102 -17.14 18.60 -3.46
N LEU A 103 -17.82 18.34 -2.34
CA LEU A 103 -19.26 18.28 -2.27
C LEU A 103 -19.93 19.62 -1.97
N GLY A 104 -19.17 20.69 -1.73
CA GLY A 104 -19.66 22.00 -1.40
C GLY A 104 -20.27 22.13 0.00
N LEU A 105 -19.87 21.25 0.89
CA LEU A 105 -20.39 21.18 2.25
C LEU A 105 -19.56 21.97 3.28
#